data_e8c1201911fd9c5535eb439b20c98e56
#
_entry.id   e8c1201911fd9c5535eb439b20c98e56
#
_cell.length_a   1.000
_cell.length_b   1.000
_cell.length_c   1.000
_cell.angle_alpha   90.00
_cell.angle_beta   90.00
_cell.angle_gamma   90.00
#
_symmetry.space_group_name_H-M   'P 1'
#
loop_
_entity.id
_entity.type
_entity.pdbx_description
1 polymer ?
#
loop_
_entity_poly.entity_id
_entity_poly.type
_entity_poly.pdbx_seq_one_letter_code
_entity_poly.pdbx_strand_id
1 'polypeptide(L)'
;RKDSWKRAMEGLKHAKVAGLDPYMNITVGHYNAFSDDIEHMCQYSLENGYTTLLNVATPGGMAQDNEEIMVDDGDKVRLLELRKKYKNIIRNIWNPFDKEYANILGCNTVNRLYVTPIGDVLVCPYVHVKIGNVYEQSLKDISEYGFSIKYFHDHSDLCLAGEDHKFVSKCMQHEGQTIFNPINAKEFFTDEDYVNTH
;
A
#
# COMPACT_ATOMS: atom_id res chain seq x y z
N ARG A 1 -7.32 -11.44 -17.63
CA ARG A 1 -8.47 -11.13 -18.53
C ARG A 1 -7.92 -10.94 -19.94
N LYS A 2 -8.55 -11.56 -20.94
CA LYS A 2 -8.17 -11.40 -22.34
C LYS A 2 -8.20 -9.91 -22.74
N ASP A 3 -7.17 -9.45 -23.46
CA ASP A 3 -7.02 -8.08 -23.96
C ASP A 3 -6.98 -6.96 -22.90
N SER A 4 -6.76 -7.28 -21.61
CA SER A 4 -6.72 -6.24 -20.55
C SER A 4 -5.63 -5.19 -20.77
N TRP A 5 -4.44 -5.61 -21.20
CA TRP A 5 -3.34 -4.71 -21.54
C TRP A 5 -3.74 -3.73 -22.66
N LYS A 6 -4.23 -4.25 -23.78
CA LYS A 6 -4.63 -3.44 -24.93
C LYS A 6 -5.66 -2.38 -24.54
N ARG A 7 -6.69 -2.78 -23.78
CA ARG A 7 -7.74 -1.87 -23.30
C ARG A 7 -7.20 -0.81 -22.34
N ALA A 8 -6.27 -1.16 -21.47
CA ALA A 8 -5.62 -0.21 -20.55
C ALA A 8 -4.82 0.84 -21.34
N MET A 9 -4.03 0.40 -22.34
CA MET A 9 -3.26 1.32 -23.18
C MET A 9 -4.13 2.23 -24.05
N GLU A 10 -5.24 1.72 -24.59
CA GLU A 10 -6.24 2.51 -25.30
C GLU A 10 -6.89 3.55 -24.37
N GLY A 11 -7.21 3.16 -23.13
CA GLY A 11 -7.76 4.06 -22.11
C GLY A 11 -6.82 5.22 -21.78
N LEU A 12 -5.51 4.95 -21.57
CA LEU A 12 -4.51 5.99 -21.36
C LEU A 12 -4.44 6.99 -22.53
N LYS A 13 -4.45 6.48 -23.78
CA LYS A 13 -4.44 7.32 -24.99
C LYS A 13 -5.70 8.19 -25.07
N HIS A 14 -6.86 7.63 -24.85
CA HIS A 14 -8.12 8.37 -24.88
C HIS A 14 -8.18 9.44 -23.79
N ALA A 15 -7.72 9.13 -22.58
CA ALA A 15 -7.64 10.10 -21.49
C ALA A 15 -6.74 11.28 -21.86
N LYS A 16 -5.58 11.02 -22.45
CA LYS A 16 -4.66 12.09 -22.88
C LYS A 16 -5.24 12.93 -24.01
N VAL A 17 -5.88 12.32 -25.01
CA VAL A 17 -6.57 13.04 -26.11
C VAL A 17 -7.71 13.93 -25.56
N ALA A 18 -8.37 13.49 -24.50
CA ALA A 18 -9.40 14.26 -23.81
C ALA A 18 -8.84 15.40 -22.92
N GLY A 19 -7.53 15.63 -22.91
CA GLY A 19 -6.89 16.69 -22.13
C GLY A 19 -6.66 16.34 -20.65
N LEU A 20 -6.83 15.07 -20.27
CA LEU A 20 -6.51 14.59 -18.92
C LEU A 20 -5.00 14.29 -18.79
N ASP A 21 -4.51 14.27 -17.56
CA ASP A 21 -3.15 13.85 -17.24
C ASP A 21 -3.17 12.42 -16.64
N PRO A 22 -3.06 11.38 -17.49
CA PRO A 22 -3.21 10.00 -17.05
C PRO A 22 -1.94 9.49 -16.35
N TYR A 23 -2.17 8.66 -15.33
CA TYR A 23 -1.12 7.97 -14.58
C TYR A 23 -1.07 6.50 -14.94
N MET A 24 0.14 5.98 -15.17
CA MET A 24 0.39 4.55 -15.27
C MET A 24 0.81 4.04 -13.88
N ASN A 25 -0.09 3.30 -13.23
CA ASN A 25 0.19 2.67 -11.95
C ASN A 25 0.67 1.24 -12.17
N ILE A 26 1.92 0.95 -11.80
CA ILE A 26 2.59 -0.33 -11.98
C ILE A 26 2.79 -0.97 -10.62
N THR A 27 2.19 -2.14 -10.39
CA THR A 27 2.41 -2.93 -9.18
C THR A 27 3.66 -3.78 -9.35
N VAL A 28 4.59 -3.65 -8.40
CA VAL A 28 5.85 -4.38 -8.39
C VAL A 28 5.94 -5.22 -7.12
N GLY A 29 6.28 -6.48 -7.30
CA GLY A 29 6.60 -7.41 -6.23
C GLY A 29 7.87 -8.17 -6.56
N HIS A 30 8.31 -9.05 -5.67
CA HIS A 30 9.52 -9.86 -5.88
C HIS A 30 9.47 -10.64 -7.21
N TYR A 31 8.31 -11.14 -7.60
CA TYR A 31 8.10 -11.92 -8.83
C TYR A 31 8.38 -11.17 -10.13
N ASN A 32 8.38 -9.83 -10.14
CA ASN A 32 8.54 -9.03 -11.37
C ASN A 32 9.49 -7.84 -11.26
N ALA A 33 10.08 -7.54 -10.11
CA ALA A 33 10.95 -6.37 -9.91
C ALA A 33 12.11 -6.30 -10.91
N PHE A 34 12.68 -7.45 -11.29
CA PHE A 34 13.78 -7.58 -12.26
C PHE A 34 13.31 -7.97 -13.66
N SER A 35 12.01 -8.05 -13.92
CA SER A 35 11.48 -8.31 -15.26
C SER A 35 11.76 -7.14 -16.18
N ASP A 36 12.17 -7.44 -17.41
CA ASP A 36 12.31 -6.46 -18.49
C ASP A 36 10.99 -5.73 -18.78
N ASP A 37 9.85 -6.37 -18.52
CA ASP A 37 8.52 -5.78 -18.72
C ASP A 37 8.30 -4.55 -17.87
N ILE A 38 8.80 -4.54 -16.61
CA ILE A 38 8.69 -3.36 -15.72
C ILE A 38 9.45 -2.17 -16.33
N GLU A 39 10.66 -2.42 -16.81
CA GLU A 39 11.47 -1.38 -17.43
C GLU A 39 10.86 -0.92 -18.76
N HIS A 40 10.37 -1.83 -19.59
CA HIS A 40 9.65 -1.50 -20.83
C HIS A 40 8.40 -0.65 -20.54
N MET A 41 7.65 -0.93 -19.49
CA MET A 41 6.50 -0.11 -19.09
C MET A 41 6.93 1.29 -18.66
N CYS A 42 8.02 1.42 -17.91
CA CYS A 42 8.57 2.73 -17.53
C CYS A 42 9.01 3.53 -18.78
N GLN A 43 9.71 2.89 -19.69
CA GLN A 43 10.13 3.48 -20.95
C GLN A 43 8.93 3.94 -21.79
N TYR A 44 7.95 3.05 -22.00
CA TYR A 44 6.72 3.36 -22.73
C TYR A 44 5.97 4.55 -22.13
N SER A 45 5.87 4.59 -20.80
CA SER A 45 5.23 5.69 -20.09
C SER A 45 5.95 7.02 -20.36
N LEU A 46 7.29 7.02 -20.29
CA LEU A 46 8.10 8.21 -20.56
C LEU A 46 7.91 8.71 -22.01
N GLU A 47 8.00 7.82 -22.99
CA GLU A 47 7.87 8.13 -24.42
C GLU A 47 6.50 8.70 -24.80
N ASN A 48 5.45 8.26 -24.09
CA ASN A 48 4.07 8.74 -24.31
C ASN A 48 3.69 9.93 -23.40
N GLY A 49 4.62 10.39 -22.57
CA GLY A 49 4.39 11.52 -21.65
C GLY A 49 3.36 11.22 -20.59
N TYR A 50 3.31 10.01 -20.07
CA TYR A 50 2.49 9.63 -18.92
C TYR A 50 3.32 9.78 -17.64
N THR A 51 2.65 10.04 -16.53
CA THR A 51 3.24 9.93 -15.20
C THR A 51 3.21 8.48 -14.74
N THR A 52 4.28 7.99 -14.12
CA THR A 52 4.36 6.64 -13.60
C THR A 52 4.37 6.63 -12.07
N LEU A 53 3.60 5.71 -11.49
CA LEU A 53 3.66 5.34 -10.08
C LEU A 53 4.11 3.88 -9.97
N LEU A 54 5.17 3.63 -9.20
CA LEU A 54 5.57 2.27 -8.83
C LEU A 54 5.04 1.99 -7.43
N ASN A 55 4.18 0.99 -7.30
CA ASN A 55 3.62 0.55 -6.01
C ASN A 55 4.09 -0.86 -5.68
N VAL A 56 4.45 -1.07 -4.43
CA VAL A 56 4.79 -2.42 -3.95
C VAL A 56 3.54 -3.30 -3.84
N ALA A 57 3.69 -4.57 -4.20
CA ALA A 57 2.64 -5.56 -4.02
C ALA A 57 2.41 -5.84 -2.53
N THR A 58 1.18 -6.10 -2.16
CA THR A 58 0.80 -6.48 -0.80
C THR A 58 0.07 -7.82 -0.82
N PRO A 59 0.34 -8.74 0.11
CA PRO A 59 -0.34 -10.03 0.19
C PRO A 59 -1.75 -9.87 0.76
N GLY A 60 -2.69 -9.46 -0.09
CA GLY A 60 -4.10 -9.27 0.28
C GLY A 60 -5.05 -9.68 -0.83
N GLY A 61 -6.31 -9.91 -0.50
CA GLY A 61 -7.32 -10.39 -1.43
C GLY A 61 -6.95 -11.75 -2.02
N MET A 62 -6.87 -11.86 -3.35
CA MET A 62 -6.48 -13.12 -4.02
C MET A 62 -5.01 -13.52 -3.80
N ALA A 63 -4.18 -12.61 -3.28
CA ALA A 63 -2.79 -12.87 -2.95
C ALA A 63 -2.58 -13.04 -1.44
N GLN A 64 -3.64 -13.16 -0.67
CA GLN A 64 -3.56 -13.54 0.75
C GLN A 64 -2.79 -14.85 0.87
N ASP A 65 -1.97 -14.98 1.89
CA ASP A 65 -1.09 -16.14 2.14
C ASP A 65 0.06 -16.33 1.12
N ASN A 66 0.27 -15.37 0.23
CA ASN A 66 1.39 -15.39 -0.70
C ASN A 66 2.41 -14.28 -0.37
N GLU A 67 3.25 -14.53 0.63
CA GLU A 67 4.32 -13.60 1.02
C GLU A 67 5.44 -13.48 -0.02
N GLU A 68 5.57 -14.44 -0.94
CA GLU A 68 6.58 -14.42 -2.00
C GLU A 68 6.40 -13.25 -2.97
N ILE A 69 5.24 -12.58 -2.94
CA ILE A 69 5.04 -11.37 -3.74
C ILE A 69 5.66 -10.12 -3.13
N MET A 70 5.97 -10.14 -1.83
CA MET A 70 6.51 -8.98 -1.12
C MET A 70 7.91 -8.65 -1.61
N VAL A 71 8.20 -7.35 -1.70
CA VAL A 71 9.53 -6.87 -2.14
C VAL A 71 10.57 -7.08 -1.04
N ASP A 72 11.76 -7.50 -1.46
CA ASP A 72 12.96 -7.54 -0.63
C ASP A 72 13.84 -6.29 -0.81
N ASP A 73 14.99 -6.25 -0.15
CA ASP A 73 15.92 -5.12 -0.25
C ASP A 73 16.54 -4.99 -1.64
N GLY A 74 16.76 -6.11 -2.36
CA GLY A 74 17.25 -6.11 -3.74
C GLY A 74 16.23 -5.48 -4.70
N ASP A 75 14.96 -5.85 -4.54
CA ASP A 75 13.86 -5.28 -5.30
C ASP A 75 13.74 -3.77 -5.08
N LYS A 76 13.86 -3.32 -3.83
CA LYS A 76 13.83 -1.88 -3.49
C LYS A 76 14.96 -1.11 -4.14
N VAL A 77 16.18 -1.67 -4.17
CA VAL A 77 17.32 -1.07 -4.89
C VAL A 77 16.98 -0.92 -6.37
N ARG A 78 16.43 -1.98 -6.99
CA ARG A 78 16.01 -1.94 -8.40
C ARG A 78 14.94 -0.87 -8.67
N LEU A 79 13.95 -0.74 -7.79
CA LEU A 79 12.91 0.29 -7.93
C LEU A 79 13.49 1.72 -7.84
N LEU A 80 14.47 1.94 -6.96
CA LEU A 80 15.19 3.22 -6.86
C LEU A 80 16.02 3.51 -8.12
N GLU A 81 16.67 2.51 -8.72
CA GLU A 81 17.40 2.65 -9.97
C GLU A 81 16.46 3.06 -11.12
N LEU A 82 15.33 2.38 -11.27
CA LEU A 82 14.31 2.72 -12.27
C LEU A 82 13.83 4.16 -12.09
N ARG A 83 13.57 4.57 -10.86
CA ARG A 83 13.15 5.93 -10.55
C ARG A 83 14.22 6.97 -10.85
N LYS A 84 15.50 6.66 -10.64
CA LYS A 84 16.62 7.54 -11.02
C LYS A 84 16.77 7.64 -12.54
N LYS A 85 16.52 6.55 -13.25
CA LYS A 85 16.62 6.46 -14.71
C LYS A 85 15.47 7.17 -15.43
N TYR A 86 14.23 6.94 -14.97
CA TYR A 86 13.01 7.45 -15.62
C TYR A 86 12.43 8.65 -14.86
N LYS A 87 12.56 9.84 -15.44
CA LYS A 87 12.19 11.13 -14.79
C LYS A 87 10.70 11.33 -14.57
N ASN A 88 9.85 10.58 -15.29
CA ASN A 88 8.40 10.59 -15.17
C ASN A 88 7.87 9.70 -14.05
N ILE A 89 8.74 8.96 -13.35
CA ILE A 89 8.35 8.22 -12.15
C ILE A 89 8.31 9.21 -11.00
N ILE A 90 7.11 9.51 -10.53
CA ILE A 90 6.90 10.43 -9.41
C ILE A 90 6.84 9.67 -8.09
N ARG A 91 7.10 10.41 -7.01
CA ARG A 91 6.88 9.95 -5.65
C ARG A 91 5.40 10.08 -5.31
N ASN A 92 4.81 9.00 -4.85
CA ASN A 92 3.58 9.08 -4.09
C ASN A 92 3.94 9.51 -2.65
N ILE A 93 2.98 10.02 -1.88
CA ILE A 93 3.15 10.25 -0.45
C ILE A 93 3.51 8.97 0.32
N TRP A 94 3.37 7.83 -0.32
CA TRP A 94 3.73 6.52 0.15
C TRP A 94 4.68 5.83 -0.84
N ASN A 95 5.98 5.94 -0.56
CA ASN A 95 7.05 5.24 -1.26
C ASN A 95 8.04 4.69 -0.24
N PRO A 96 7.66 3.63 0.50
CA PRO A 96 8.45 3.12 1.62
C PRO A 96 9.86 2.65 1.22
N PHE A 97 10.06 2.23 -0.04
CA PHE A 97 11.36 1.85 -0.57
C PHE A 97 12.34 3.03 -0.79
N ASP A 98 11.90 4.27 -0.63
CA ASP A 98 12.73 5.46 -0.84
C ASP A 98 13.22 6.04 0.51
N LYS A 99 14.29 5.50 1.02
CA LYS A 99 14.86 5.84 2.33
C LYS A 99 15.25 7.32 2.46
N GLU A 100 15.58 8.03 1.38
CA GLU A 100 15.88 9.47 1.42
C GLU A 100 14.69 10.29 1.89
N TYR A 101 13.48 9.73 1.77
CA TYR A 101 12.22 10.39 2.09
C TYR A 101 11.35 9.59 3.08
N ALA A 102 11.90 8.54 3.68
CA ALA A 102 11.20 7.67 4.61
C ALA A 102 10.54 8.45 5.75
N ASN A 103 11.23 9.44 6.31
CA ASN A 103 10.69 10.33 7.36
C ASN A 103 9.47 11.15 6.93
N ILE A 104 9.22 11.28 5.62
CA ILE A 104 8.11 12.06 5.07
C ILE A 104 7.07 11.15 4.43
N LEU A 105 7.53 10.05 3.83
CA LEU A 105 6.75 9.20 2.93
C LEU A 105 6.46 7.84 3.54
N GLY A 106 6.83 7.40 4.62
CA GLY A 106 6.65 6.07 5.20
C GLY A 106 5.21 5.56 5.23
N CYS A 107 4.92 4.64 6.09
CA CYS A 107 3.61 4.04 6.24
C CYS A 107 2.56 5.04 6.72
N ASN A 108 1.36 5.00 6.13
CA ASN A 108 0.26 5.92 6.45
C ASN A 108 -0.85 5.26 7.31
N THR A 109 -0.58 4.11 7.92
CA THR A 109 -1.57 3.48 8.82
C THR A 109 -2.03 4.45 9.90
N VAL A 110 -3.34 4.50 10.13
CA VAL A 110 -4.06 5.44 11.02
C VAL A 110 -3.97 6.91 10.62
N ASN A 111 -2.85 7.39 10.03
CA ASN A 111 -2.76 8.75 9.48
C ASN A 111 -3.75 8.98 8.33
N ARG A 112 -4.16 7.90 7.65
CA ARG A 112 -5.24 7.86 6.67
C ARG A 112 -6.21 6.76 7.07
N LEU A 113 -7.37 7.16 7.52
CA LEU A 113 -8.45 6.25 7.89
C LEU A 113 -9.23 5.81 6.65
N TYR A 114 -9.63 4.54 6.64
CA TYR A 114 -10.51 3.96 5.63
C TYR A 114 -11.81 3.56 6.28
N VAL A 115 -12.90 4.19 5.84
CA VAL A 115 -14.24 3.91 6.35
C VAL A 115 -14.96 2.99 5.37
N THR A 116 -15.42 1.85 5.84
CA THR A 116 -16.20 0.90 5.05
C THR A 116 -17.66 1.40 4.88
N PRO A 117 -18.44 0.85 3.93
CA PRO A 117 -19.85 1.21 3.78
C PRO A 117 -20.72 0.98 5.01
N ILE A 118 -20.29 0.11 5.94
CA ILE A 118 -20.97 -0.20 7.21
C ILE A 118 -20.42 0.60 8.39
N GLY A 119 -19.57 1.60 8.12
CA GLY A 119 -19.02 2.49 9.13
C GLY A 119 -17.78 1.98 9.86
N ASP A 120 -17.30 0.78 9.60
CA ASP A 120 -16.08 0.29 10.21
C ASP A 120 -14.87 1.08 9.73
N VAL A 121 -13.98 1.44 10.66
CA VAL A 121 -12.76 2.19 10.37
C VAL A 121 -11.58 1.24 10.40
N LEU A 122 -10.91 1.11 9.25
CA LEU A 122 -9.72 0.31 9.07
C LEU A 122 -8.46 1.17 9.12
N VAL A 123 -7.38 0.61 9.63
CA VAL A 123 -6.08 1.28 9.72
C VAL A 123 -5.44 1.56 8.36
N CYS A 124 -5.76 0.76 7.34
CA CYS A 124 -5.21 0.82 5.99
C CYS A 124 -6.14 0.05 5.03
N PRO A 125 -6.21 0.37 3.73
CA PRO A 125 -7.04 -0.36 2.78
C PRO A 125 -6.57 -1.80 2.54
N TYR A 126 -5.30 -2.10 2.86
CA TYR A 126 -4.70 -3.43 2.69
C TYR A 126 -4.69 -4.23 4.00
N VAL A 127 -4.74 -3.53 5.14
CA VAL A 127 -4.74 -4.14 6.47
C VAL A 127 -6.16 -4.12 7.01
N HIS A 128 -6.84 -5.25 6.94
CA HIS A 128 -8.22 -5.36 7.37
C HIS A 128 -8.31 -5.55 8.89
N VAL A 129 -7.77 -4.57 9.62
CA VAL A 129 -7.88 -4.44 11.08
C VAL A 129 -8.75 -3.23 11.38
N LYS A 130 -9.87 -3.49 12.04
CA LYS A 130 -10.86 -2.49 12.46
C LYS A 130 -10.45 -1.90 13.81
N ILE A 131 -10.38 -0.57 13.87
CA ILE A 131 -10.06 0.18 15.10
C ILE A 131 -11.26 0.94 15.68
N GLY A 132 -12.39 0.94 15.02
CA GLY A 132 -13.62 1.58 15.51
C GLY A 132 -14.72 1.60 14.48
N ASN A 133 -15.83 2.27 14.79
CA ASN A 133 -16.94 2.47 13.86
C ASN A 133 -17.46 3.91 13.98
N VAL A 134 -17.64 4.60 12.85
CA VAL A 134 -18.06 6.03 12.81
C VAL A 134 -19.48 6.28 13.29
N TYR A 135 -20.31 5.25 13.39
CA TYR A 135 -21.65 5.35 13.98
C TYR A 135 -21.64 5.26 15.51
N GLU A 136 -20.53 4.81 16.11
CA GLU A 136 -20.41 4.55 17.55
C GLU A 136 -19.47 5.52 18.25
N GLN A 137 -18.47 6.05 17.54
CA GLN A 137 -17.36 6.82 18.10
C GLN A 137 -16.99 8.00 17.20
N SER A 138 -16.38 9.05 17.78
CA SER A 138 -15.80 10.12 16.98
C SER A 138 -14.54 9.66 16.23
N LEU A 139 -14.25 10.26 15.07
CA LEU A 139 -13.01 9.98 14.33
C LEU A 139 -11.76 10.27 15.17
N LYS A 140 -11.86 11.26 16.09
CA LYS A 140 -10.78 11.60 17.01
C LYS A 140 -10.48 10.42 17.94
N ASP A 141 -11.51 9.90 18.62
CA ASP A 141 -11.35 8.78 19.55
C ASP A 141 -10.83 7.52 18.85
N ILE A 142 -11.33 7.27 17.63
CA ILE A 142 -10.87 6.16 16.79
C ILE A 142 -9.38 6.30 16.42
N SER A 143 -8.96 7.50 16.03
CA SER A 143 -7.55 7.77 15.70
C SER A 143 -6.65 7.65 16.93
N GLU A 144 -7.06 8.21 18.06
CA GLU A 144 -6.33 8.12 19.34
C GLU A 144 -6.17 6.67 19.77
N TYR A 145 -7.25 5.87 19.66
CA TYR A 145 -7.18 4.43 19.89
C TYR A 145 -6.24 3.73 18.90
N GLY A 146 -6.32 4.03 17.61
CA GLY A 146 -5.44 3.45 16.60
C GLY A 146 -3.96 3.74 16.92
N PHE A 147 -3.61 4.97 17.29
CA PHE A 147 -2.26 5.35 17.69
C PHE A 147 -1.82 4.80 19.04
N SER A 148 -2.72 4.28 19.86
CA SER A 148 -2.32 3.58 21.09
C SER A 148 -1.74 2.19 20.82
N ILE A 149 -1.91 1.64 19.63
CA ILE A 149 -1.36 0.34 19.20
C ILE A 149 0.08 0.56 18.71
N LYS A 150 1.05 -0.15 19.28
CA LYS A 150 2.49 0.02 19.01
C LYS A 150 2.86 0.00 17.53
N TYR A 151 2.22 -0.86 16.73
CA TYR A 151 2.48 -0.96 15.29
C TYR A 151 2.14 0.32 14.52
N PHE A 152 1.27 1.16 15.06
CA PHE A 152 0.78 2.36 14.40
C PHE A 152 1.13 3.64 15.15
N HIS A 153 1.77 3.53 16.31
CA HIS A 153 2.12 4.65 17.18
C HIS A 153 3.19 5.53 16.56
N ASP A 154 4.30 4.91 16.19
CA ASP A 154 5.44 5.61 15.62
C ASP A 154 5.43 5.56 14.08
N HIS A 155 6.13 6.49 13.48
CA HIS A 155 6.35 6.48 12.05
C HIS A 155 7.11 5.21 11.63
N SER A 156 6.60 4.51 10.62
CA SER A 156 7.27 3.36 10.03
C SER A 156 7.84 3.73 8.67
N ASP A 157 9.15 3.51 8.49
CA ASP A 157 9.85 3.65 7.22
C ASP A 157 9.43 2.56 6.22
N LEU A 158 8.87 1.45 6.72
CA LEU A 158 8.41 0.32 5.94
C LEU A 158 6.90 0.40 5.72
N CYS A 159 6.45 -0.09 4.59
CA CYS A 159 5.05 -0.44 4.41
C CYS A 159 4.72 -1.68 5.24
N LEU A 160 3.96 -1.52 6.31
CA LEU A 160 3.58 -2.66 7.16
C LEU A 160 2.90 -3.78 6.37
N ALA A 161 2.08 -3.43 5.38
CA ALA A 161 1.34 -4.41 4.56
C ALA A 161 2.16 -5.04 3.41
N GLY A 162 3.29 -4.46 3.01
CA GLY A 162 4.03 -4.90 1.83
C GLY A 162 5.51 -5.20 2.07
N GLU A 163 6.06 -4.86 3.23
CA GLU A 163 7.48 -5.00 3.54
C GLU A 163 7.77 -5.60 4.92
N ASP A 164 6.83 -5.53 5.87
CA ASP A 164 7.02 -6.11 7.21
C ASP A 164 6.38 -7.50 7.29
N HIS A 165 7.19 -8.53 7.03
CA HIS A 165 6.75 -9.92 7.07
C HIS A 165 6.17 -10.33 8.44
N LYS A 166 6.70 -9.80 9.54
CA LYS A 166 6.20 -10.12 10.89
C LYS A 166 4.81 -9.55 11.11
N PHE A 167 4.62 -8.29 10.67
CA PHE A 167 3.32 -7.65 10.74
C PHE A 167 2.30 -8.34 9.83
N VAL A 168 2.70 -8.66 8.60
CA VAL A 168 1.84 -9.36 7.63
C VAL A 168 1.37 -10.69 8.21
N SER A 169 2.31 -11.52 8.68
CA SER A 169 2.00 -12.83 9.28
C SER A 169 1.10 -12.70 10.51
N LYS A 170 1.32 -11.67 11.36
CA LYS A 170 0.49 -11.46 12.56
C LYS A 170 -0.89 -10.89 12.24
N CYS A 171 -1.01 -9.93 11.31
CA CYS A 171 -2.19 -9.09 11.20
C CYS A 171 -3.00 -9.25 9.90
N MET A 172 -2.48 -9.98 8.91
CA MET A 172 -3.09 -10.02 7.57
C MET A 172 -3.42 -11.43 7.05
N GLN A 173 -2.98 -12.48 7.75
CA GLN A 173 -3.11 -13.87 7.31
C GLN A 173 -4.08 -14.66 8.20
N HIS A 174 -5.31 -14.16 8.35
CA HIS A 174 -6.32 -14.84 9.13
C HIS A 174 -7.44 -15.36 8.22
N GLU A 175 -7.86 -16.59 8.48
CA GLU A 175 -8.94 -17.22 7.72
C GLU A 175 -10.21 -16.35 7.76
N GLY A 176 -10.76 -16.05 6.59
CA GLY A 176 -11.97 -15.25 6.45
C GLY A 176 -11.78 -13.74 6.68
N GLN A 177 -10.55 -13.25 6.90
CA GLN A 177 -10.27 -11.83 7.05
C GLN A 177 -10.50 -11.11 5.72
N THR A 178 -11.40 -10.14 5.71
CA THR A 178 -11.72 -9.32 4.53
C THR A 178 -12.09 -7.91 4.96
N ILE A 179 -12.28 -7.00 3.99
CA ILE A 179 -12.81 -5.66 4.25
C ILE A 179 -14.21 -5.67 4.89
N PHE A 180 -15.00 -6.71 4.64
CA PHE A 180 -16.35 -6.89 5.21
C PHE A 180 -16.37 -7.75 6.48
N ASN A 181 -15.26 -8.40 6.79
CA ASN A 181 -15.04 -9.17 8.01
C ASN A 181 -13.63 -8.86 8.53
N PRO A 182 -13.37 -7.61 8.96
CA PRO A 182 -12.06 -7.23 9.48
C PRO A 182 -11.85 -7.81 10.88
N ILE A 183 -10.58 -8.01 11.23
CA ILE A 183 -10.21 -8.32 12.61
C ILE A 183 -10.51 -7.11 13.49
N ASN A 184 -11.18 -7.32 14.61
CA ASN A 184 -11.39 -6.28 15.61
C ASN A 184 -10.13 -6.10 16.45
N ALA A 185 -9.50 -4.94 16.37
CA ALA A 185 -8.27 -4.64 17.10
C ALA A 185 -8.39 -4.84 18.62
N LYS A 186 -9.55 -4.52 19.22
CA LYS A 186 -9.81 -4.67 20.66
C LYS A 186 -9.83 -6.11 21.15
N GLU A 187 -10.15 -7.04 20.25
CA GLU A 187 -10.22 -8.49 20.55
C GLU A 187 -8.92 -9.19 20.19
N PHE A 188 -8.16 -8.61 19.27
CA PHE A 188 -6.97 -9.22 18.67
C PHE A 188 -5.68 -8.84 19.38
N PHE A 189 -5.48 -7.54 19.65
CA PHE A 189 -4.28 -7.06 20.32
C PHE A 189 -4.39 -7.25 21.83
N THR A 190 -3.27 -7.65 22.44
CA THR A 190 -3.13 -7.83 23.88
C THR A 190 -2.50 -6.60 24.53
N ASP A 191 -2.48 -6.51 25.85
CA ASP A 191 -1.88 -5.38 26.59
C ASP A 191 -0.43 -5.09 26.19
N GLU A 192 0.30 -6.13 25.76
CA GLU A 192 1.68 -6.00 25.27
C GLU A 192 1.80 -5.27 23.92
N ASP A 193 0.71 -5.22 23.14
CA ASP A 193 0.66 -4.57 21.83
C ASP A 193 0.32 -3.07 21.93
N TYR A 194 -0.02 -2.57 23.12
CA TYR A 194 -0.33 -1.15 23.32
C TYR A 194 0.87 -0.38 23.88
N VAL A 195 0.96 0.90 23.50
CA VAL A 195 1.92 1.81 24.13
C VAL A 195 1.48 2.06 25.58
N ASN A 196 2.43 1.95 26.52
CA ASN A 196 2.14 2.29 27.90
C ASN A 196 1.88 3.80 27.98
N THR A 197 0.63 4.19 28.18
CA THR A 197 0.27 5.55 28.57
C THR A 197 0.69 5.71 30.04
N HIS A 198 1.88 6.30 30.25
CA HIS A 198 2.29 6.81 31.56
C HIS A 198 1.66 8.18 31.84
#